data_a599271270fc47427f0ec1fcd9b30eee
#
_entry.id   a599271270fc47427f0ec1fcd9b30eee
#
_cell.length_a   1.000
_cell.length_b   1.000
_cell.length_c   1.000
_cell.angle_alpha   90.00
_cell.angle_beta   90.00
_cell.angle_gamma   90.00
#
_symmetry.space_group_name_H-M   'P 1'
#
loop_
_entity.id
_entity.type
_entity.pdbx_description
1 polymer ?
#
loop_
_entity_poly.entity_id
_entity_poly.type
_entity_poly.pdbx_seq_one_letter_code
_entity_poly.pdbx_strand_id
1 'polypeptide(L)'
;MKNMKKHLLVVLLGFSLSAILQNCAQKGKENKAETAAVSDSTEFYSMDDFAKIPKINTHVHFKIFDTTFIVQARKDNFKFININVNSGSSPPIEKQQEVALQLDKAYPDRIGYATTFYVNNFNDPDWQEKTIAYLKESFAKGAIAVKIWKNVGLELKDANGKFVMIDDPKFDPVLDFIEKNNITLIGHIAEPKNAWLPVDKMTVKGDKNYFTEHPQYHMYLHPEYPTHEQIIAARDHMLEKHPKLLFVGAHLASLEWDTDELAKRLDKFPNMAVDMAERVSHFQYQAVTDWKKVHDFFIKYQDRLIYATDEGVNGKVPWDTVSVRAHENWLRHWRFFTQGEKMKVPKVEKEFNGLKLPKSAVDKIYRTNAEKWFPGLETLEKKSVI
;
A
#
# COMPACT_ATOMS: atom_id res chain seq x y z
N MET A 1 59.43 -40.46 16.27
CA MET A 1 59.80 -41.50 15.30
C MET A 1 59.27 -41.13 13.94
N LYS A 2 60.22 -40.92 13.03
CA LYS A 2 60.27 -41.13 11.58
C LYS A 2 59.17 -40.39 10.74
N ASN A 3 59.55 -39.30 10.05
CA ASN A 3 60.25 -39.18 8.73
C ASN A 3 59.45 -39.83 7.60
N MET A 4 59.14 -39.13 6.49
CA MET A 4 59.99 -38.62 5.39
C MET A 4 59.09 -37.94 4.36
N LYS A 5 59.31 -36.74 3.90
CA LYS A 5 60.07 -36.17 2.75
C LYS A 5 60.04 -37.03 1.46
N LYS A 6 59.64 -36.40 0.34
CA LYS A 6 60.37 -36.22 -0.94
C LYS A 6 59.42 -35.75 -2.04
N HIS A 7 59.67 -34.70 -2.63
CA HIS A 7 60.40 -34.22 -3.84
C HIS A 7 59.52 -34.29 -5.11
N LEU A 8 59.19 -33.15 -5.73
CA LEU A 8 59.89 -32.37 -6.77
C LEU A 8 60.17 -33.12 -8.10
N LEU A 9 59.55 -32.69 -9.21
CA LEU A 9 60.23 -32.58 -10.49
C LEU A 9 59.54 -31.55 -11.44
N VAL A 10 60.34 -30.58 -11.86
CA VAL A 10 60.12 -29.61 -12.92
C VAL A 10 60.63 -30.26 -14.21
N VAL A 11 59.89 -30.11 -15.32
CA VAL A 11 60.48 -30.24 -16.66
C VAL A 11 59.96 -29.10 -17.54
N LEU A 12 60.85 -28.17 -17.81
CA LEU A 12 60.84 -27.21 -18.92
C LEU A 12 61.37 -27.89 -20.16
N LEU A 13 60.70 -27.72 -21.28
CA LEU A 13 61.34 -27.79 -22.61
C LEU A 13 60.59 -26.88 -23.58
N GLY A 14 61.28 -25.85 -24.01
CA GLY A 14 60.95 -25.01 -25.10
C GLY A 14 61.44 -25.62 -26.44
N PHE A 15 60.81 -25.18 -27.51
CA PHE A 15 61.52 -25.04 -28.82
C PHE A 15 60.78 -24.03 -29.69
N SER A 16 61.61 -23.28 -30.33
CA SER A 16 61.51 -22.07 -31.12
C SER A 16 60.95 -22.24 -32.54
N LEU A 17 60.34 -21.14 -33.00
CA LEU A 17 60.55 -20.45 -34.32
C LEU A 17 60.37 -21.24 -35.63
N SER A 18 59.47 -20.81 -36.48
CA SER A 18 59.76 -20.35 -37.83
C SER A 18 58.55 -19.65 -38.47
N ALA A 19 58.79 -18.48 -38.97
CA ALA A 19 57.87 -17.66 -39.77
C ALA A 19 57.79 -18.18 -41.23
N ILE A 20 56.58 -18.16 -41.78
CA ILE A 20 56.38 -18.06 -43.24
C ILE A 20 55.24 -17.08 -43.50
N LEU A 21 55.59 -15.97 -44.11
CA LEU A 21 54.69 -14.99 -44.70
C LEU A 21 54.05 -15.57 -45.95
N GLN A 22 52.73 -15.62 -46.00
CA GLN A 22 52.02 -15.61 -47.31
C GLN A 22 50.81 -14.68 -47.21
N ASN A 23 50.89 -13.66 -48.02
CA ASN A 23 49.96 -12.61 -48.30
C ASN A 23 48.80 -13.17 -49.15
N CYS A 24 47.53 -13.10 -48.65
CA CYS A 24 46.35 -13.17 -49.45
C CYS A 24 45.32 -12.17 -48.94
N ALA A 25 45.10 -11.16 -49.74
CA ALA A 25 44.09 -10.17 -49.57
C ALA A 25 42.69 -10.82 -49.58
N GLN A 26 41.97 -10.74 -48.49
CA GLN A 26 40.54 -10.98 -48.45
C GLN A 26 39.83 -9.81 -47.76
N LYS A 27 38.93 -9.17 -48.54
CA LYS A 27 38.11 -8.04 -48.13
C LYS A 27 37.41 -8.33 -46.80
N GLY A 28 37.78 -7.59 -45.79
CA GLY A 28 37.05 -7.55 -44.52
C GLY A 28 35.67 -6.94 -44.73
N LYS A 29 34.62 -7.73 -44.55
CA LYS A 29 33.30 -7.20 -44.18
C LYS A 29 33.41 -6.74 -42.75
N GLU A 30 33.41 -5.44 -42.55
CA GLU A 30 33.11 -4.84 -41.24
C GLU A 30 31.69 -5.26 -40.82
N ASN A 31 31.60 -6.21 -39.91
CA ASN A 31 30.40 -6.38 -39.11
C ASN A 31 30.33 -5.18 -38.17
N LYS A 32 29.63 -4.13 -38.60
CA LYS A 32 29.07 -3.18 -37.69
C LYS A 32 28.11 -3.96 -36.78
N ALA A 33 28.54 -4.25 -35.58
CA ALA A 33 27.62 -4.55 -34.46
C ALA A 33 26.73 -3.32 -34.35
N GLU A 34 25.52 -3.40 -34.85
CA GLU A 34 24.44 -2.51 -34.59
C GLU A 34 24.16 -2.65 -33.07
N THR A 35 24.77 -1.79 -32.28
CA THR A 35 24.28 -1.52 -30.93
C THR A 35 22.88 -0.97 -31.14
N ALA A 36 21.89 -1.85 -30.99
CA ALA A 36 20.52 -1.44 -30.86
C ALA A 36 20.49 -0.47 -29.66
N ALA A 37 20.49 0.82 -29.97
CA ALA A 37 20.13 1.84 -29.03
C ALA A 37 18.70 1.46 -28.58
N VAL A 38 18.56 0.94 -27.37
CA VAL A 38 17.29 0.86 -26.67
C VAL A 38 16.84 2.30 -26.61
N SER A 39 15.93 2.68 -27.50
CA SER A 39 15.25 3.96 -27.41
C SER A 39 14.47 3.90 -26.09
N ASP A 40 14.97 4.60 -25.09
CA ASP A 40 14.29 4.85 -23.83
C ASP A 40 13.14 5.81 -24.11
N SER A 41 12.16 5.35 -24.92
CA SER A 41 10.93 6.07 -25.14
C SER A 41 10.08 5.87 -23.88
N THR A 42 10.21 6.79 -22.94
CA THR A 42 9.34 6.83 -21.77
C THR A 42 7.90 6.97 -22.26
N GLU A 43 7.16 5.87 -22.22
CA GLU A 43 5.76 5.86 -22.63
C GLU A 43 4.86 6.37 -21.49
N PHE A 44 3.80 7.11 -21.87
CA PHE A 44 2.83 7.70 -20.95
C PHE A 44 1.41 7.24 -21.30
N TYR A 45 0.56 7.10 -20.29
CA TYR A 45 -0.86 6.87 -20.49
C TYR A 45 -1.61 8.16 -20.82
N SER A 46 -2.66 8.03 -21.62
CA SER A 46 -3.66 9.06 -21.88
C SER A 46 -4.90 8.88 -20.99
N MET A 47 -5.84 9.81 -21.06
CA MET A 47 -7.16 9.64 -20.41
C MET A 47 -7.96 8.50 -21.03
N ASP A 48 -7.79 8.21 -22.33
CA ASP A 48 -8.50 7.15 -23.06
C ASP A 48 -8.06 5.73 -22.63
N ASP A 49 -6.94 5.62 -21.92
CA ASP A 49 -6.43 4.34 -21.41
C ASP A 49 -7.07 3.97 -20.06
N PHE A 50 -7.73 4.90 -19.39
CA PHE A 50 -8.27 4.70 -18.04
C PHE A 50 -9.11 3.42 -17.90
N ALA A 51 -10.12 3.24 -18.75
CA ALA A 51 -11.01 2.07 -18.68
C ALA A 51 -10.35 0.77 -19.19
N LYS A 52 -9.25 0.88 -19.98
CA LYS A 52 -8.58 -0.28 -20.60
C LYS A 52 -7.61 -0.95 -19.63
N ILE A 53 -6.93 -0.16 -18.81
CA ILE A 53 -5.86 -0.66 -17.93
C ILE A 53 -6.45 -1.32 -16.68
N PRO A 54 -6.06 -2.58 -16.35
CA PRO A 54 -6.47 -3.24 -15.13
C PRO A 54 -5.94 -2.51 -13.90
N LYS A 55 -6.81 -2.29 -12.92
CA LYS A 55 -6.49 -1.56 -11.68
C LYS A 55 -7.01 -2.32 -10.46
N ILE A 56 -6.31 -2.16 -9.33
CA ILE A 56 -6.69 -2.69 -8.04
C ILE A 56 -6.79 -1.54 -7.06
N ASN A 57 -7.95 -1.38 -6.43
CA ASN A 57 -8.16 -0.48 -5.31
C ASN A 57 -8.12 -1.31 -4.02
N THR A 58 -7.05 -1.19 -3.27
CA THR A 58 -6.76 -2.06 -2.13
C THR A 58 -7.45 -1.65 -0.84
N HIS A 59 -8.27 -0.59 -0.84
CA HIS A 59 -8.91 -0.09 0.36
C HIS A 59 -10.31 0.44 0.07
N VAL A 60 -11.30 -0.44 0.21
CA VAL A 60 -12.73 -0.10 0.17
C VAL A 60 -13.47 -0.78 1.31
N HIS A 61 -14.62 -0.26 1.70
CA HIS A 61 -15.44 -0.77 2.80
C HIS A 61 -16.87 -1.07 2.34
N PHE A 62 -17.13 -2.30 1.94
CA PHE A 62 -18.49 -2.77 1.71
C PHE A 62 -19.11 -3.22 3.04
N LYS A 63 -20.02 -2.41 3.58
CA LYS A 63 -20.77 -2.73 4.80
C LYS A 63 -22.11 -3.40 4.52
N ILE A 64 -22.48 -3.45 3.24
CA ILE A 64 -23.68 -4.12 2.69
C ILE A 64 -23.33 -4.80 1.37
N PHE A 65 -24.12 -5.78 0.97
CA PHE A 65 -24.06 -6.35 -0.37
C PHE A 65 -24.63 -5.35 -1.38
N ASP A 66 -23.81 -4.83 -2.28
CA ASP A 66 -24.17 -3.88 -3.32
C ASP A 66 -23.52 -4.25 -4.65
N THR A 67 -24.34 -4.40 -5.68
CA THR A 67 -23.89 -4.79 -7.03
C THR A 67 -23.59 -3.59 -7.93
N THR A 68 -24.15 -2.42 -7.65
CA THR A 68 -24.09 -1.25 -8.54
C THR A 68 -22.67 -0.65 -8.55
N PHE A 69 -22.04 -0.57 -7.39
CA PHE A 69 -20.65 -0.15 -7.28
C PHE A 69 -19.72 -1.09 -8.08
N ILE A 70 -19.99 -2.39 -8.05
CA ILE A 70 -19.23 -3.39 -8.81
C ILE A 70 -19.46 -3.26 -10.32
N VAL A 71 -20.66 -2.91 -10.75
CA VAL A 71 -20.94 -2.65 -12.19
C VAL A 71 -20.11 -1.46 -12.68
N GLN A 72 -20.04 -0.37 -11.91
CA GLN A 72 -19.16 0.76 -12.25
C GLN A 72 -17.68 0.36 -12.24
N ALA A 73 -17.25 -0.40 -11.25
CA ALA A 73 -15.88 -0.90 -11.17
C ALA A 73 -15.48 -1.76 -12.38
N ARG A 74 -16.39 -2.58 -12.91
CA ARG A 74 -16.16 -3.34 -14.14
C ARG A 74 -15.97 -2.44 -15.35
N LYS A 75 -16.78 -1.38 -15.50
CA LYS A 75 -16.63 -0.40 -16.58
C LYS A 75 -15.28 0.29 -16.53
N ASP A 76 -14.79 0.59 -15.34
CA ASP A 76 -13.53 1.28 -15.09
C ASP A 76 -12.35 0.32 -14.89
N ASN A 77 -12.57 -0.98 -15.05
CA ASN A 77 -11.58 -2.05 -14.94
C ASN A 77 -10.85 -2.09 -13.58
N PHE A 78 -11.63 -2.02 -12.49
CA PHE A 78 -11.13 -2.16 -11.12
C PHE A 78 -11.45 -3.53 -10.51
N LYS A 79 -10.49 -4.06 -9.73
CA LYS A 79 -10.67 -5.06 -8.68
C LYS A 79 -10.55 -4.37 -7.32
N PHE A 80 -11.04 -5.02 -6.25
CA PHE A 80 -11.03 -4.45 -4.90
C PHE A 80 -10.49 -5.40 -3.85
N ILE A 81 -9.92 -4.81 -2.79
CA ILE A 81 -9.81 -5.45 -1.48
C ILE A 81 -10.83 -4.77 -0.56
N ASN A 82 -11.86 -5.52 -0.16
CA ASN A 82 -12.82 -5.09 0.85
C ASN A 82 -12.21 -5.26 2.24
N ILE A 83 -12.14 -4.18 3.03
CA ILE A 83 -11.50 -4.19 4.33
C ILE A 83 -12.55 -4.21 5.44
N ASN A 84 -12.50 -5.25 6.28
CA ASN A 84 -13.24 -5.32 7.52
C ASN A 84 -12.50 -4.55 8.63
N VAL A 85 -13.22 -3.86 9.51
CA VAL A 85 -12.63 -3.04 10.57
C VAL A 85 -13.31 -3.27 11.92
N ASN A 86 -12.54 -3.33 12.98
CA ASN A 86 -13.04 -3.27 14.36
C ASN A 86 -13.17 -1.81 14.80
N SER A 87 -14.30 -1.17 14.48
CA SER A 87 -14.59 0.22 14.87
C SER A 87 -16.01 0.34 15.42
N GLY A 88 -16.22 1.28 16.34
CA GLY A 88 -17.53 1.53 16.92
C GLY A 88 -18.61 2.00 15.93
N SER A 89 -18.20 2.50 14.74
CA SER A 89 -19.10 2.94 13.67
C SER A 89 -19.38 1.89 12.59
N SER A 90 -18.75 0.73 12.68
CA SER A 90 -18.93 -0.39 11.73
C SER A 90 -19.83 -1.48 12.31
N PRO A 91 -20.51 -2.29 11.47
CA PRO A 91 -21.17 -3.50 11.93
C PRO A 91 -20.19 -4.46 12.64
N PRO A 92 -20.70 -5.41 13.45
CA PRO A 92 -19.85 -6.48 14.00
C PRO A 92 -19.00 -7.15 12.94
N ILE A 93 -17.78 -7.59 13.28
CA ILE A 93 -16.83 -8.11 12.29
C ILE A 93 -17.36 -9.36 11.58
N GLU A 94 -18.20 -10.17 12.24
CA GLU A 94 -18.85 -11.35 11.66
C GLU A 94 -19.82 -10.93 10.53
N LYS A 95 -20.58 -9.85 10.71
CA LYS A 95 -21.46 -9.31 9.69
C LYS A 95 -20.71 -8.74 8.50
N GLN A 96 -19.59 -8.07 8.76
CA GLN A 96 -18.71 -7.60 7.70
C GLN A 96 -18.13 -8.79 6.93
N GLN A 97 -17.75 -9.88 7.61
CA GLN A 97 -17.26 -11.10 6.97
C GLN A 97 -18.35 -11.78 6.13
N GLU A 98 -19.60 -11.86 6.61
CA GLU A 98 -20.73 -12.37 5.82
C GLU A 98 -20.88 -11.61 4.50
N VAL A 99 -20.86 -10.27 4.53
CA VAL A 99 -20.93 -9.43 3.33
C VAL A 99 -19.75 -9.69 2.40
N ALA A 100 -18.53 -9.77 2.96
CA ALA A 100 -17.33 -10.03 2.18
C ALA A 100 -17.39 -11.39 1.46
N LEU A 101 -17.86 -12.44 2.13
CA LEU A 101 -18.02 -13.77 1.55
C LEU A 101 -19.14 -13.83 0.48
N GLN A 102 -20.22 -13.08 0.68
CA GLN A 102 -21.28 -12.95 -0.34
C GLN A 102 -20.74 -12.25 -1.61
N LEU A 103 -19.93 -11.20 -1.44
CA LEU A 103 -19.30 -10.49 -2.55
C LEU A 103 -18.25 -11.35 -3.26
N ASP A 104 -17.39 -12.08 -2.53
CA ASP A 104 -16.41 -12.99 -3.11
C ASP A 104 -17.12 -14.13 -3.91
N LYS A 105 -18.20 -14.66 -3.39
CA LYS A 105 -19.01 -15.67 -4.09
C LYS A 105 -19.66 -15.14 -5.37
N ALA A 106 -20.17 -13.90 -5.34
CA ALA A 106 -20.85 -13.29 -6.48
C ALA A 106 -19.87 -12.76 -7.54
N TYR A 107 -18.66 -12.36 -7.11
CA TYR A 107 -17.64 -11.71 -7.95
C TYR A 107 -16.23 -12.25 -7.65
N PRO A 108 -16.00 -13.55 -7.83
CA PRO A 108 -14.77 -14.22 -7.37
C PRO A 108 -13.49 -13.73 -8.06
N ASP A 109 -13.62 -13.08 -9.23
CA ASP A 109 -12.55 -12.48 -10.01
C ASP A 109 -12.28 -11.00 -9.68
N ARG A 110 -13.09 -10.39 -8.80
CA ARG A 110 -13.11 -8.94 -8.60
C ARG A 110 -12.85 -8.48 -7.18
N ILE A 111 -13.23 -9.26 -6.18
CA ILE A 111 -13.21 -8.83 -4.79
C ILE A 111 -12.49 -9.87 -3.93
N GLY A 112 -11.40 -9.43 -3.30
CA GLY A 112 -10.85 -10.11 -2.13
C GLY A 112 -11.22 -9.38 -0.85
N TYR A 113 -10.95 -9.96 0.32
CA TYR A 113 -11.16 -9.24 1.55
C TYR A 113 -10.03 -9.37 2.56
N ALA A 114 -9.80 -8.28 3.30
CA ALA A 114 -8.97 -8.28 4.48
C ALA A 114 -9.84 -8.45 5.72
N THR A 115 -9.49 -9.41 6.58
CA THR A 115 -10.13 -9.60 7.88
C THR A 115 -9.59 -8.62 8.92
N THR A 116 -10.20 -8.60 10.09
CA THR A 116 -9.75 -7.87 11.28
C THR A 116 -10.02 -8.71 12.51
N PHE A 117 -9.74 -8.23 13.69
CA PHE A 117 -10.04 -8.91 14.94
C PHE A 117 -10.48 -7.92 16.03
N TYR A 118 -11.17 -8.44 17.05
CA TYR A 118 -11.61 -7.62 18.18
C TYR A 118 -10.46 -7.28 19.12
N VAL A 119 -10.37 -6.01 19.51
CA VAL A 119 -9.47 -5.54 20.58
C VAL A 119 -10.22 -5.18 21.87
N ASN A 120 -11.55 -5.18 21.86
CA ASN A 120 -12.37 -4.78 23.02
C ASN A 120 -12.12 -5.66 24.25
N ASN A 121 -11.78 -6.92 24.04
CA ASN A 121 -11.43 -7.90 25.05
C ASN A 121 -9.92 -8.13 25.21
N PHE A 122 -9.11 -7.14 24.80
CA PHE A 122 -7.65 -7.19 24.89
C PHE A 122 -7.12 -7.58 26.28
N ASN A 123 -7.80 -7.16 27.35
CA ASN A 123 -7.39 -7.46 28.72
C ASN A 123 -7.66 -8.92 29.16
N ASP A 124 -8.45 -9.69 28.42
CA ASP A 124 -8.70 -11.10 28.73
C ASP A 124 -7.39 -11.93 28.61
N PRO A 125 -7.20 -12.91 29.51
CA PRO A 125 -5.96 -13.71 29.51
C PRO A 125 -5.79 -14.58 28.25
N ASP A 126 -6.86 -14.95 27.59
CA ASP A 126 -6.88 -15.82 26.39
C ASP A 126 -7.11 -15.04 25.08
N TRP A 127 -7.04 -13.72 25.11
CA TRP A 127 -7.29 -12.86 23.95
C TRP A 127 -6.38 -13.21 22.76
N GLN A 128 -5.09 -13.45 23.00
CA GLN A 128 -4.12 -13.80 21.94
C GLN A 128 -4.50 -15.10 21.23
N GLU A 129 -4.83 -16.13 22.02
CA GLU A 129 -5.20 -17.44 21.49
C GLU A 129 -6.50 -17.37 20.67
N LYS A 130 -7.52 -16.71 21.20
CA LYS A 130 -8.82 -16.48 20.53
C LYS A 130 -8.63 -15.69 19.24
N THR A 131 -7.80 -14.64 19.27
CA THR A 131 -7.49 -13.83 18.08
C THR A 131 -6.82 -14.64 17.00
N ILE A 132 -5.80 -15.42 17.33
CA ILE A 132 -5.10 -16.28 16.35
C ILE A 132 -6.05 -17.35 15.79
N ALA A 133 -6.91 -17.95 16.63
CA ALA A 133 -7.91 -18.91 16.16
C ALA A 133 -8.89 -18.29 15.16
N TYR A 134 -9.40 -17.10 15.46
CA TYR A 134 -10.28 -16.33 14.57
C TYR A 134 -9.60 -15.97 13.24
N LEU A 135 -8.33 -15.55 13.28
CA LEU A 135 -7.57 -15.27 12.06
C LEU A 135 -7.40 -16.51 11.21
N LYS A 136 -7.03 -17.67 11.80
CA LYS A 136 -6.94 -18.95 11.08
C LYS A 136 -8.25 -19.30 10.38
N GLU A 137 -9.39 -19.15 11.07
CA GLU A 137 -10.71 -19.37 10.49
C GLU A 137 -11.00 -18.42 9.34
N SER A 138 -10.68 -17.12 9.50
CA SER A 138 -10.88 -16.11 8.45
C SER A 138 -10.07 -16.42 7.19
N PHE A 139 -8.81 -16.87 7.34
CA PHE A 139 -7.98 -17.27 6.20
C PHE A 139 -8.47 -18.57 5.55
N ALA A 140 -8.97 -19.53 6.32
CA ALA A 140 -9.63 -20.70 5.78
C ALA A 140 -10.90 -20.37 4.96
N LYS A 141 -11.54 -19.24 5.25
CA LYS A 141 -12.69 -18.69 4.51
C LYS A 141 -12.28 -17.78 3.35
N GLY A 142 -10.99 -17.57 3.10
CA GLY A 142 -10.48 -16.81 1.94
C GLY A 142 -10.06 -15.38 2.22
N ALA A 143 -9.85 -14.97 3.48
CA ALA A 143 -9.19 -13.70 3.79
C ALA A 143 -7.78 -13.66 3.18
N ILE A 144 -7.33 -12.48 2.73
CA ILE A 144 -6.01 -12.31 2.08
C ILE A 144 -5.07 -11.39 2.86
N ALA A 145 -5.57 -10.65 3.85
CA ALA A 145 -4.81 -9.73 4.68
C ALA A 145 -5.51 -9.52 6.02
N VAL A 146 -4.82 -8.88 6.97
CA VAL A 146 -5.36 -8.49 8.28
C VAL A 146 -5.33 -6.97 8.39
N LYS A 147 -6.42 -6.36 8.88
CA LYS A 147 -6.50 -4.93 9.20
C LYS A 147 -6.41 -4.69 10.69
N ILE A 148 -5.56 -3.76 11.10
CA ILE A 148 -5.61 -3.09 12.41
C ILE A 148 -6.10 -1.66 12.19
N TRP A 149 -6.98 -1.20 13.07
CA TRP A 149 -7.55 0.14 13.02
C TRP A 149 -7.01 1.04 14.14
N LYS A 150 -7.17 2.33 13.98
CA LYS A 150 -6.66 3.38 14.88
C LYS A 150 -7.24 3.37 16.31
N ASN A 151 -8.21 2.50 16.61
CA ASN A 151 -8.61 2.25 17.98
C ASN A 151 -7.43 1.74 18.84
N VAL A 152 -6.48 1.02 18.23
CA VAL A 152 -5.18 0.75 18.86
C VAL A 152 -4.35 2.04 18.83
N GLY A 153 -4.04 2.54 20.02
CA GLY A 153 -3.35 3.82 20.21
C GLY A 153 -4.26 5.00 20.53
N LEU A 154 -5.55 4.97 20.14
CA LEU A 154 -6.47 6.10 20.39
C LEU A 154 -7.71 5.76 21.23
N GLU A 155 -8.09 4.48 21.36
CA GLU A 155 -9.29 4.09 22.13
C GLU A 155 -8.99 2.95 23.10
N LEU A 156 -8.18 1.97 22.67
CA LEU A 156 -7.86 0.80 23.46
C LEU A 156 -7.06 1.17 24.72
N LYS A 157 -7.53 0.69 25.88
CA LYS A 157 -6.87 0.89 27.15
C LYS A 157 -6.62 -0.44 27.87
N ASP A 158 -5.51 -0.50 28.60
CA ASP A 158 -5.20 -1.60 29.50
C ASP A 158 -6.08 -1.57 30.76
N ALA A 159 -5.90 -2.55 31.62
CA ALA A 159 -6.64 -2.65 32.89
C ALA A 159 -6.41 -1.48 33.85
N ASN A 160 -5.34 -0.69 33.63
CA ASN A 160 -5.02 0.50 34.43
C ASN A 160 -5.53 1.80 33.78
N GLY A 161 -6.22 1.71 32.64
CA GLY A 161 -6.74 2.85 31.90
C GLY A 161 -5.71 3.58 31.02
N LYS A 162 -4.50 3.03 30.84
CA LYS A 162 -3.47 3.58 29.95
C LYS A 162 -3.74 3.15 28.49
N PHE A 163 -3.55 4.08 27.55
CA PHE A 163 -3.66 3.75 26.13
C PHE A 163 -2.67 2.67 25.72
N VAL A 164 -3.17 1.65 25.02
CA VAL A 164 -2.37 0.54 24.50
C VAL A 164 -1.90 0.88 23.08
N MET A 165 -0.58 0.84 22.87
CA MET A 165 0.04 1.06 21.57
C MET A 165 0.24 -0.26 20.84
N ILE A 166 0.47 -0.17 19.53
CA ILE A 166 0.62 -1.38 18.67
C ILE A 166 1.88 -2.19 18.97
N ASP A 167 2.87 -1.60 19.61
CA ASP A 167 4.12 -2.26 20.03
C ASP A 167 4.03 -2.93 21.41
N ASP A 168 2.85 -2.90 22.05
CA ASP A 168 2.61 -3.62 23.31
C ASP A 168 2.92 -5.12 23.11
N PRO A 169 3.72 -5.74 24.02
CA PRO A 169 4.12 -7.15 23.89
C PRO A 169 2.96 -8.13 23.76
N LYS A 170 1.77 -7.74 24.19
CA LYS A 170 0.59 -8.59 24.05
C LYS A 170 0.13 -8.76 22.60
N PHE A 171 0.52 -7.86 21.68
CA PHE A 171 0.31 -8.03 20.25
C PHE A 171 1.32 -9.00 19.61
N ASP A 172 2.52 -9.18 20.18
CA ASP A 172 3.61 -9.91 19.53
C ASP A 172 3.22 -11.32 19.04
N PRO A 173 2.51 -12.19 19.81
CA PRO A 173 2.13 -13.51 19.31
C PRO A 173 1.17 -13.44 18.09
N VAL A 174 0.31 -12.42 18.02
CA VAL A 174 -0.59 -12.21 16.87
C VAL A 174 0.20 -11.70 15.67
N LEU A 175 1.11 -10.75 15.88
CA LEU A 175 1.99 -10.22 14.82
C LEU A 175 2.96 -11.28 14.31
N ASP A 176 3.52 -12.11 15.20
CA ASP A 176 4.32 -13.27 14.86
C ASP A 176 3.56 -14.29 13.98
N PHE A 177 2.29 -14.55 14.31
CA PHE A 177 1.44 -15.39 13.48
C PHE A 177 1.27 -14.82 12.09
N ILE A 178 1.00 -13.51 11.96
CA ILE A 178 0.84 -12.82 10.69
C ILE A 178 2.16 -12.86 9.89
N GLU A 179 3.30 -12.51 10.52
CA GLU A 179 4.62 -12.54 9.89
C GLU A 179 5.01 -13.93 9.39
N LYS A 180 4.90 -14.96 10.25
CA LYS A 180 5.29 -16.35 9.93
C LYS A 180 4.47 -16.96 8.80
N ASN A 181 3.25 -16.51 8.58
CA ASN A 181 2.39 -16.99 7.52
C ASN A 181 2.45 -16.10 6.25
N ASN A 182 3.39 -15.15 6.17
CA ASN A 182 3.54 -14.22 5.04
C ASN A 182 2.24 -13.49 4.69
N ILE A 183 1.50 -13.08 5.72
CA ILE A 183 0.24 -12.37 5.62
C ILE A 183 0.52 -10.87 5.68
N THR A 184 -0.17 -10.10 4.85
CA THR A 184 -0.06 -8.63 4.89
C THR A 184 -0.87 -8.05 6.04
N LEU A 185 -0.21 -7.20 6.84
CA LEU A 185 -0.85 -6.36 7.84
C LEU A 185 -1.13 -4.98 7.26
N ILE A 186 -2.41 -4.59 7.20
CA ILE A 186 -2.84 -3.24 6.83
C ILE A 186 -3.00 -2.44 8.12
N GLY A 187 -2.14 -1.44 8.33
CA GLY A 187 -2.12 -0.65 9.56
C GLY A 187 -2.66 0.76 9.37
N HIS A 188 -3.88 1.03 9.88
CA HIS A 188 -4.36 2.39 10.12
C HIS A 188 -4.11 2.72 11.60
N ILE A 189 -2.92 3.24 11.93
CA ILE A 189 -2.45 3.33 13.31
C ILE A 189 -2.69 4.70 13.93
N ALA A 190 -2.70 5.78 13.13
CA ALA A 190 -2.96 7.14 13.61
C ALA A 190 -3.93 7.89 12.68
N GLU A 191 -4.56 8.96 13.18
CA GLU A 191 -5.19 9.98 12.33
C GLU A 191 -4.13 10.72 11.50
N PRO A 192 -4.50 11.48 10.45
CA PRO A 192 -3.57 12.37 9.78
C PRO A 192 -3.00 13.42 10.74
N LYS A 193 -1.79 13.89 10.45
CA LYS A 193 -1.11 14.91 11.26
C LYS A 193 -1.97 16.13 11.54
N ASN A 194 -2.81 16.51 10.59
CA ASN A 194 -3.75 17.63 10.73
C ASN A 194 -4.67 17.48 11.97
N ALA A 195 -4.99 16.26 12.42
CA ALA A 195 -5.80 16.05 13.62
C ALA A 195 -5.19 16.66 14.89
N TRP A 196 -3.86 16.81 14.95
CA TRP A 196 -3.14 17.43 16.10
C TRP A 196 -2.81 18.92 15.88
N LEU A 197 -3.33 19.54 14.82
CA LEU A 197 -3.12 20.95 14.53
C LEU A 197 -4.39 21.78 14.76
N PRO A 198 -4.28 23.05 15.15
CA PRO A 198 -5.42 23.95 15.13
C PRO A 198 -5.90 24.10 13.68
N VAL A 199 -7.20 24.31 13.48
CA VAL A 199 -7.86 24.31 12.16
C VAL A 199 -7.21 25.27 11.15
N ASP A 200 -6.77 26.45 11.61
CA ASP A 200 -6.10 27.45 10.78
C ASP A 200 -4.71 27.01 10.27
N LYS A 201 -4.09 26.02 10.91
CA LYS A 201 -2.79 25.44 10.52
C LYS A 201 -2.91 24.18 9.68
N MET A 202 -4.09 23.58 9.57
CA MET A 202 -4.29 22.41 8.73
C MET A 202 -4.09 22.74 7.25
N THR A 203 -3.56 21.76 6.50
CA THR A 203 -3.07 22.00 5.13
C THR A 203 -4.11 21.71 4.04
N VAL A 204 -4.87 20.64 4.16
CA VAL A 204 -5.83 20.16 3.15
C VAL A 204 -7.25 20.55 3.58
N LYS A 205 -8.00 21.18 2.66
CA LYS A 205 -9.37 21.62 2.93
C LYS A 205 -10.30 20.49 3.38
N GLY A 206 -10.09 19.29 2.83
CA GLY A 206 -10.86 18.12 3.25
C GLY A 206 -10.72 17.80 4.74
N ASP A 207 -9.49 17.85 5.27
CA ASP A 207 -9.21 17.61 6.69
C ASP A 207 -9.77 18.74 7.57
N LYS A 208 -9.62 20.02 7.13
CA LYS A 208 -10.21 21.17 7.84
C LYS A 208 -11.71 21.01 8.05
N ASN A 209 -12.43 20.65 6.98
CA ASN A 209 -13.86 20.43 7.05
C ASN A 209 -14.19 19.25 7.97
N TYR A 210 -13.51 18.12 7.77
CA TYR A 210 -13.76 16.90 8.55
C TYR A 210 -13.56 17.11 10.05
N PHE A 211 -12.44 17.70 10.49
CA PHE A 211 -12.18 17.90 11.91
C PHE A 211 -13.02 19.04 12.52
N THR A 212 -13.48 19.98 11.72
CA THR A 212 -14.45 20.98 12.17
C THR A 212 -15.82 20.37 12.42
N GLU A 213 -16.25 19.45 11.54
CA GLU A 213 -17.55 18.75 11.67
C GLU A 213 -17.52 17.58 12.67
N HIS A 214 -16.32 17.06 12.98
CA HIS A 214 -16.13 15.91 13.86
C HIS A 214 -15.10 16.20 14.96
N PRO A 215 -15.41 17.11 15.92
CA PRO A 215 -14.47 17.54 16.96
C PRO A 215 -13.98 16.40 17.83
N GLN A 216 -14.73 15.30 17.96
CA GLN A 216 -14.32 14.10 18.70
C GLN A 216 -13.09 13.39 18.11
N TYR A 217 -12.77 13.63 16.83
CA TYR A 217 -11.57 13.11 16.16
C TYR A 217 -10.49 14.17 15.98
N HIS A 218 -10.73 15.40 16.43
CA HIS A 218 -9.77 16.49 16.37
C HIS A 218 -8.87 16.45 17.61
N MET A 219 -7.79 15.68 17.54
CA MET A 219 -6.89 15.39 18.67
C MET A 219 -6.26 16.64 19.30
N TYR A 220 -6.16 17.75 18.56
CA TYR A 220 -5.74 19.05 19.11
C TYR A 220 -6.62 19.52 20.28
N LEU A 221 -7.89 19.14 20.29
CA LEU A 221 -8.84 19.47 21.35
C LEU A 221 -8.80 18.48 22.53
N HIS A 222 -8.01 17.42 22.41
CA HIS A 222 -7.98 16.29 23.33
C HIS A 222 -6.54 15.99 23.80
N PRO A 223 -5.94 16.87 24.63
CA PRO A 223 -4.54 16.73 25.08
C PRO A 223 -4.28 15.48 25.93
N GLU A 224 -5.32 14.81 26.41
CA GLU A 224 -5.25 13.54 27.15
C GLU A 224 -4.90 12.35 26.27
N TYR A 225 -5.03 12.47 24.94
CA TYR A 225 -4.66 11.41 23.99
C TYR A 225 -3.15 11.42 23.70
N PRO A 226 -2.60 10.28 23.27
CA PRO A 226 -1.22 10.22 22.81
C PRO A 226 -0.97 11.19 21.66
N THR A 227 0.25 11.72 21.58
CA THR A 227 0.65 12.57 20.46
C THR A 227 0.80 11.73 19.17
N HIS A 228 0.69 12.39 18.04
CA HIS A 228 0.94 11.75 16.74
C HIS A 228 2.30 11.05 16.73
N GLU A 229 3.35 11.71 17.23
CA GLU A 229 4.72 11.19 17.26
C GLU A 229 4.84 9.94 18.13
N GLN A 230 4.13 9.87 19.26
CA GLN A 230 4.12 8.69 20.13
C GLN A 230 3.51 7.49 19.41
N ILE A 231 2.41 7.68 18.70
CA ILE A 231 1.72 6.61 17.96
C ILE A 231 2.59 6.13 16.80
N ILE A 232 3.20 7.07 16.04
CA ILE A 232 4.10 6.72 14.93
C ILE A 232 5.36 6.02 15.45
N ALA A 233 5.93 6.44 16.59
CA ALA A 233 7.08 5.77 17.20
C ALA A 233 6.75 4.33 17.63
N ALA A 234 5.58 4.10 18.22
CA ALA A 234 5.12 2.76 18.56
C ALA A 234 4.95 1.86 17.31
N ARG A 235 4.39 2.40 16.21
CA ARG A 235 4.33 1.67 14.93
C ARG A 235 5.74 1.33 14.41
N ASP A 236 6.64 2.29 14.43
CA ASP A 236 8.00 2.09 13.95
C ASP A 236 8.72 1.03 14.81
N HIS A 237 8.54 1.04 16.14
CA HIS A 237 9.06 0.03 17.06
C HIS A 237 8.45 -1.36 16.81
N MET A 238 7.14 -1.45 16.54
CA MET A 238 6.52 -2.71 16.10
C MET A 238 7.21 -3.29 14.86
N LEU A 239 7.50 -2.44 13.84
CA LEU A 239 8.18 -2.87 12.62
C LEU A 239 9.64 -3.28 12.86
N GLU A 240 10.31 -2.69 13.84
CA GLU A 240 11.66 -3.12 14.29
C GLU A 240 11.63 -4.49 14.95
N LYS A 241 10.59 -4.78 15.76
CA LYS A 241 10.40 -6.09 16.42
C LYS A 241 10.02 -7.19 15.43
N HIS A 242 9.30 -6.85 14.34
CA HIS A 242 8.80 -7.77 13.32
C HIS A 242 9.34 -7.40 11.93
N PRO A 243 10.67 -7.54 11.68
CA PRO A 243 11.31 -7.01 10.47
C PRO A 243 10.92 -7.74 9.17
N LYS A 244 10.31 -8.90 9.24
CA LYS A 244 9.82 -9.65 8.07
C LYS A 244 8.33 -9.45 7.81
N LEU A 245 7.63 -8.74 8.67
CA LEU A 245 6.21 -8.46 8.54
C LEU A 245 5.96 -7.65 7.26
N LEU A 246 5.12 -8.16 6.37
CA LEU A 246 4.62 -7.39 5.23
C LEU A 246 3.63 -6.35 5.77
N PHE A 247 4.02 -5.10 5.76
CA PHE A 247 3.21 -4.01 6.31
C PHE A 247 2.79 -3.02 5.22
N VAL A 248 1.49 -2.83 5.07
CA VAL A 248 0.92 -1.75 4.25
C VAL A 248 0.34 -0.69 5.18
N GLY A 249 1.04 0.43 5.28
CA GLY A 249 0.56 1.57 6.05
C GLY A 249 -0.62 2.23 5.35
N ALA A 250 -1.84 2.05 5.88
CA ALA A 250 -3.02 2.70 5.36
C ALA A 250 -2.90 4.22 5.46
N HIS A 251 -3.50 4.94 4.49
CA HIS A 251 -3.54 6.41 4.48
C HIS A 251 -2.14 7.04 4.52
N LEU A 252 -1.20 6.51 3.69
CA LEU A 252 0.23 6.91 3.69
C LEU A 252 0.90 6.67 5.05
N ALA A 253 0.44 5.66 5.79
CA ALA A 253 0.91 5.33 7.13
C ALA A 253 0.80 6.50 8.11
N SER A 254 -0.18 7.40 7.91
CA SER A 254 -0.35 8.66 8.64
C SER A 254 0.90 9.56 8.62
N LEU A 255 1.63 9.54 7.48
CA LEU A 255 2.79 10.40 7.17
C LEU A 255 2.52 11.29 5.96
N GLU A 256 1.25 11.58 5.70
CA GLU A 256 0.74 12.24 4.51
C GLU A 256 1.18 13.70 4.34
N TRP A 257 1.61 14.34 5.43
CA TRP A 257 1.91 15.77 5.43
C TRP A 257 3.26 16.12 4.76
N ASP A 258 4.19 15.16 4.67
CA ASP A 258 5.51 15.39 4.10
C ASP A 258 6.09 14.11 3.46
N THR A 259 6.37 14.19 2.15
CA THR A 259 7.01 13.09 1.41
C THR A 259 8.39 12.72 1.94
N ASP A 260 9.15 13.63 2.57
CA ASP A 260 10.44 13.31 3.16
C ASP A 260 10.29 12.45 4.43
N GLU A 261 9.27 12.74 5.26
CA GLU A 261 8.98 11.92 6.43
C GLU A 261 8.53 10.51 6.05
N LEU A 262 7.72 10.40 4.98
CA LEU A 262 7.34 9.09 4.43
C LEU A 262 8.56 8.36 3.84
N ALA A 263 9.40 9.06 3.08
CA ALA A 263 10.62 8.51 2.48
C ALA A 263 11.56 7.90 3.53
N LYS A 264 11.79 8.58 4.66
CA LYS A 264 12.61 8.08 5.78
C LYS A 264 12.15 6.71 6.29
N ARG A 265 10.83 6.48 6.37
CA ARG A 265 10.27 5.20 6.83
C ARG A 265 10.34 4.12 5.75
N LEU A 266 10.08 4.48 4.49
CA LEU A 266 10.23 3.55 3.38
C LEU A 266 11.70 3.10 3.19
N ASP A 267 12.67 4.00 3.40
CA ASP A 267 14.10 3.65 3.38
C ASP A 267 14.51 2.80 4.59
N LYS A 268 13.93 3.06 5.78
CA LYS A 268 14.23 2.32 7.01
C LYS A 268 13.62 0.91 7.03
N PHE A 269 12.41 0.75 6.52
CA PHE A 269 11.63 -0.50 6.62
C PHE A 269 11.44 -1.14 5.24
N PRO A 270 12.28 -2.10 4.83
CA PRO A 270 12.21 -2.70 3.50
C PRO A 270 10.92 -3.46 3.23
N ASN A 271 10.25 -3.97 4.26
CA ASN A 271 8.97 -4.69 4.17
C ASN A 271 7.75 -3.81 4.45
N MET A 272 7.88 -2.48 4.29
CA MET A 272 6.80 -1.52 4.39
C MET A 272 6.44 -0.95 3.02
N ALA A 273 5.17 -0.94 2.67
CA ALA A 273 4.56 -0.14 1.61
C ALA A 273 3.45 0.74 2.21
N VAL A 274 2.86 1.60 1.40
CA VAL A 274 1.73 2.44 1.84
C VAL A 274 0.61 2.46 0.82
N ASP A 275 -0.62 2.50 1.29
CA ASP A 275 -1.76 2.82 0.46
C ASP A 275 -2.07 4.32 0.48
N MET A 276 -2.73 4.81 -0.59
CA MET A 276 -3.05 6.22 -0.79
C MET A 276 -4.50 6.56 -0.42
N ALA A 277 -5.20 5.68 0.31
CA ALA A 277 -6.61 5.85 0.68
C ALA A 277 -6.86 7.23 1.29
N GLU A 278 -7.78 8.00 0.71
CA GLU A 278 -8.15 9.38 1.10
C GLU A 278 -6.98 10.41 1.11
N ARG A 279 -5.75 10.05 0.72
CA ARG A 279 -4.56 10.90 0.89
C ARG A 279 -3.91 11.37 -0.43
N VAL A 280 -4.48 11.05 -1.60
CA VAL A 280 -4.00 11.62 -2.88
C VAL A 280 -4.01 13.15 -2.85
N SER A 281 -5.00 13.76 -2.18
CA SER A 281 -5.09 15.22 -2.00
C SER A 281 -3.92 15.85 -1.24
N HIS A 282 -3.24 15.09 -0.37
CA HIS A 282 -2.04 15.57 0.33
C HIS A 282 -0.83 15.66 -0.60
N PHE A 283 -0.66 14.72 -1.53
CA PHE A 283 0.34 14.85 -2.59
C PHE A 283 0.03 16.01 -3.53
N GLN A 284 -1.25 16.19 -3.90
CA GLN A 284 -1.71 17.32 -4.71
C GLN A 284 -1.44 18.66 -4.01
N TYR A 285 -1.67 18.73 -2.70
CA TYR A 285 -1.37 19.92 -1.90
C TYR A 285 0.13 20.23 -1.88
N GLN A 286 0.99 19.21 -1.64
CA GLN A 286 2.44 19.37 -1.66
C GLN A 286 2.95 19.76 -3.05
N ALA A 287 2.34 19.26 -4.13
CA ALA A 287 2.68 19.60 -5.51
C ALA A 287 2.37 21.06 -5.86
N VAL A 288 1.49 21.75 -5.12
CA VAL A 288 1.28 23.21 -5.27
C VAL A 288 2.56 23.99 -4.98
N THR A 289 3.34 23.54 -4.01
CA THR A 289 4.53 24.25 -3.53
C THR A 289 5.80 23.70 -4.16
N ASP A 290 5.92 22.38 -4.25
CA ASP A 290 7.09 21.70 -4.80
C ASP A 290 6.67 20.45 -5.59
N TRP A 291 6.25 20.70 -6.82
CA TRP A 291 5.85 19.63 -7.75
C TRP A 291 6.99 18.63 -7.98
N LYS A 292 8.24 19.12 -8.12
CA LYS A 292 9.40 18.28 -8.42
C LYS A 292 9.68 17.29 -7.28
N LYS A 293 9.60 17.74 -6.04
CA LYS A 293 9.75 16.88 -4.85
C LYS A 293 8.75 15.73 -4.86
N VAL A 294 7.47 16.03 -5.13
CA VAL A 294 6.42 15.03 -5.20
C VAL A 294 6.64 14.07 -6.36
N HIS A 295 6.96 14.59 -7.55
CA HIS A 295 7.24 13.75 -8.72
C HIS A 295 8.41 12.80 -8.47
N ASP A 296 9.56 13.30 -7.97
CA ASP A 296 10.76 12.51 -7.69
C ASP A 296 10.49 11.46 -6.60
N PHE A 297 9.67 11.79 -5.60
CA PHE A 297 9.21 10.82 -4.60
C PHE A 297 8.45 9.66 -5.25
N PHE A 298 7.50 9.94 -6.15
CA PHE A 298 6.77 8.89 -6.86
C PHE A 298 7.69 8.02 -7.72
N ILE A 299 8.66 8.61 -8.41
CA ILE A 299 9.63 7.85 -9.21
C ILE A 299 10.51 6.96 -8.33
N LYS A 300 11.05 7.51 -7.22
CA LYS A 300 11.94 6.76 -6.33
C LYS A 300 11.22 5.60 -5.61
N TYR A 301 10.00 5.85 -5.13
CA TYR A 301 9.26 4.88 -4.30
C TYR A 301 8.12 4.18 -5.05
N GLN A 302 8.13 4.19 -6.39
CA GLN A 302 7.09 3.60 -7.23
C GLN A 302 6.74 2.15 -6.87
N ASP A 303 7.66 1.39 -6.30
CA ASP A 303 7.49 -0.02 -5.89
C ASP A 303 6.83 -0.20 -4.51
N ARG A 304 6.52 0.91 -3.82
CA ARG A 304 6.01 0.97 -2.45
C ARG A 304 4.69 1.74 -2.32
N LEU A 305 4.20 2.33 -3.41
CA LEU A 305 2.98 3.12 -3.44
C LEU A 305 1.84 2.29 -4.04
N ILE A 306 0.73 2.14 -3.30
CA ILE A 306 -0.39 1.30 -3.69
C ILE A 306 -1.64 2.16 -3.82
N TYR A 307 -2.36 2.01 -4.94
CA TYR A 307 -3.60 2.76 -5.15
C TYR A 307 -4.73 2.29 -4.23
N ALA A 308 -5.39 3.25 -3.62
CA ALA A 308 -6.50 3.02 -2.70
C ALA A 308 -7.36 4.29 -2.56
N THR A 309 -8.62 4.15 -2.12
CA THR A 309 -9.55 5.30 -2.01
C THR A 309 -10.25 5.47 -0.68
N ASP A 310 -10.40 4.43 0.14
CA ASP A 310 -11.22 4.40 1.36
C ASP A 310 -12.74 4.56 1.08
N GLU A 311 -13.19 4.24 -0.14
CA GLU A 311 -14.59 4.39 -0.50
C GLU A 311 -15.47 3.44 0.31
N GLY A 312 -16.54 3.99 0.91
CA GLY A 312 -17.47 3.24 1.75
C GLY A 312 -18.84 3.02 1.08
N VAL A 313 -19.28 1.76 1.03
CA VAL A 313 -20.61 1.34 0.56
C VAL A 313 -21.42 0.87 1.77
N ASN A 314 -22.28 1.73 2.31
CA ASN A 314 -22.96 1.52 3.61
C ASN A 314 -24.49 1.65 3.56
N GLY A 315 -25.08 1.88 2.39
CA GLY A 315 -26.52 2.04 2.18
C GLY A 315 -27.13 3.35 2.70
N LYS A 316 -26.35 4.23 3.31
CA LYS A 316 -26.82 5.54 3.79
C LYS A 316 -26.88 6.60 2.68
N VAL A 317 -26.06 6.42 1.64
CA VAL A 317 -26.02 7.25 0.44
C VAL A 317 -26.57 6.39 -0.71
N PRO A 318 -27.43 6.95 -1.59
CA PRO A 318 -27.89 6.23 -2.76
C PRO A 318 -26.71 5.64 -3.55
N TRP A 319 -26.82 4.38 -3.94
CA TRP A 319 -25.72 3.62 -4.55
C TRP A 319 -25.30 4.14 -5.92
N ASP A 320 -26.22 4.75 -6.69
CA ASP A 320 -25.91 5.47 -7.94
C ASP A 320 -25.01 6.69 -7.66
N THR A 321 -25.31 7.46 -6.61
CA THR A 321 -24.49 8.59 -6.16
C THR A 321 -23.09 8.14 -5.74
N VAL A 322 -22.98 7.02 -4.99
CA VAL A 322 -21.67 6.45 -4.60
C VAL A 322 -20.88 6.06 -5.84
N SER A 323 -21.50 5.38 -6.79
CA SER A 323 -20.85 4.90 -8.02
C SER A 323 -20.35 6.05 -8.89
N VAL A 324 -21.16 7.10 -9.08
CA VAL A 324 -20.77 8.29 -9.84
C VAL A 324 -19.62 9.03 -9.15
N ARG A 325 -19.71 9.25 -7.84
CA ARG A 325 -18.65 9.90 -7.05
C ARG A 325 -17.33 9.13 -7.13
N ALA A 326 -17.38 7.81 -7.02
CA ALA A 326 -16.21 6.96 -7.11
C ALA A 326 -15.57 7.04 -8.50
N HIS A 327 -16.37 6.94 -9.57
CA HIS A 327 -15.89 7.07 -10.95
C HIS A 327 -15.18 8.42 -11.18
N GLU A 328 -15.81 9.53 -10.78
CA GLU A 328 -15.22 10.86 -10.91
C GLU A 328 -13.93 11.01 -10.09
N ASN A 329 -13.87 10.41 -8.89
CA ASN A 329 -12.68 10.43 -8.04
C ASN A 329 -11.55 9.62 -8.67
N TRP A 330 -11.84 8.43 -9.21
CA TRP A 330 -10.87 7.60 -9.93
C TRP A 330 -10.32 8.30 -11.17
N LEU A 331 -11.16 8.96 -11.96
CA LEU A 331 -10.73 9.76 -13.11
C LEU A 331 -9.83 10.93 -12.71
N ARG A 332 -10.14 11.64 -11.61
CA ARG A 332 -9.29 12.73 -11.09
C ARG A 332 -7.92 12.21 -10.66
N HIS A 333 -7.87 11.06 -9.97
CA HIS A 333 -6.61 10.44 -9.57
C HIS A 333 -5.81 9.96 -10.77
N TRP A 334 -6.47 9.30 -11.74
CA TRP A 334 -5.83 8.89 -13.00
C TRP A 334 -5.20 10.09 -13.71
N ARG A 335 -5.97 11.17 -13.86
CA ARG A 335 -5.48 12.41 -14.48
C ARG A 335 -4.26 12.97 -13.72
N PHE A 336 -4.29 12.99 -12.39
CA PHE A 336 -3.16 13.45 -11.58
C PHE A 336 -1.88 12.66 -11.83
N PHE A 337 -1.98 11.33 -11.92
CA PHE A 337 -0.81 10.49 -12.12
C PHE A 337 -0.31 10.46 -13.56
N THR A 338 -1.20 10.54 -14.55
CA THR A 338 -0.86 10.28 -15.96
C THR A 338 -0.70 11.54 -16.82
N GLN A 339 -1.33 12.66 -16.45
CA GLN A 339 -1.26 13.90 -17.22
C GLN A 339 -0.34 14.92 -16.57
N GLY A 340 0.19 15.87 -17.38
CA GLY A 340 1.12 16.93 -16.89
C GLY A 340 0.49 18.32 -16.82
N GLU A 341 -0.76 18.47 -17.26
CA GLU A 341 -1.43 19.75 -17.29
C GLU A 341 -1.87 20.24 -15.91
N LYS A 342 -2.23 21.53 -15.82
CA LYS A 342 -2.80 22.12 -14.62
C LYS A 342 -4.13 21.49 -14.25
N MET A 343 -4.29 21.27 -12.95
CA MET A 343 -5.47 20.69 -12.34
C MET A 343 -5.94 21.53 -11.15
N LYS A 344 -7.24 21.43 -10.87
CA LYS A 344 -7.89 21.92 -9.66
C LYS A 344 -8.81 20.86 -9.12
N VAL A 345 -8.79 20.63 -7.81
CA VAL A 345 -9.63 19.62 -7.16
C VAL A 345 -10.32 20.20 -5.93
N PRO A 346 -11.48 19.67 -5.51
CA PRO A 346 -12.24 20.24 -4.39
C PRO A 346 -11.49 20.31 -3.06
N LYS A 347 -10.59 19.36 -2.81
CA LYS A 347 -9.84 19.22 -1.55
C LYS A 347 -8.59 20.13 -1.49
N VAL A 348 -8.17 20.75 -2.60
CA VAL A 348 -6.99 21.64 -2.68
C VAL A 348 -7.39 22.96 -3.31
N GLU A 349 -7.15 24.07 -2.59
CA GLU A 349 -7.64 25.40 -3.00
C GLU A 349 -6.90 25.98 -4.21
N LYS A 350 -5.61 25.63 -4.36
CA LYS A 350 -4.74 26.15 -5.43
C LYS A 350 -4.62 25.14 -6.57
N GLU A 351 -4.28 25.65 -7.75
CA GLU A 351 -3.93 24.81 -8.90
C GLU A 351 -2.54 24.19 -8.72
N PHE A 352 -2.38 23.01 -9.28
CA PHE A 352 -1.12 22.24 -9.33
C PHE A 352 -1.03 21.51 -10.67
N ASN A 353 0.16 21.05 -11.04
CA ASN A 353 0.32 20.21 -12.24
C ASN A 353 0.14 18.72 -11.89
N GLY A 354 -0.41 17.96 -12.82
CA GLY A 354 -0.38 16.51 -12.74
C GLY A 354 1.07 15.99 -12.84
N LEU A 355 1.29 14.75 -12.40
CA LEU A 355 2.65 14.19 -12.24
C LEU A 355 3.23 13.66 -13.56
N LYS A 356 2.39 13.28 -14.53
CA LYS A 356 2.83 12.68 -15.81
C LYS A 356 3.84 11.54 -15.58
N LEU A 357 3.47 10.59 -14.74
CA LEU A 357 4.31 9.45 -14.43
C LEU A 357 4.42 8.51 -15.65
N PRO A 358 5.57 7.84 -15.87
CA PRO A 358 5.72 6.84 -16.91
C PRO A 358 4.78 5.64 -16.68
N LYS A 359 4.38 4.96 -17.76
CA LYS A 359 3.51 3.77 -17.71
C LYS A 359 3.98 2.75 -16.69
N SER A 360 5.28 2.49 -16.62
CA SER A 360 5.85 1.54 -15.67
C SER A 360 5.57 1.89 -14.19
N ALA A 361 5.60 3.17 -13.84
CA ALA A 361 5.25 3.62 -12.49
C ALA A 361 3.73 3.56 -12.24
N VAL A 362 2.92 3.94 -13.22
CA VAL A 362 1.45 3.88 -13.13
C VAL A 362 0.98 2.44 -12.97
N ASP A 363 1.54 1.48 -13.74
CA ASP A 363 1.23 0.05 -13.65
C ASP A 363 1.56 -0.51 -12.26
N LYS A 364 2.68 -0.10 -11.67
CA LYS A 364 3.06 -0.47 -10.29
C LYS A 364 2.04 0.06 -9.29
N ILE A 365 1.75 1.35 -9.33
CA ILE A 365 0.84 2.03 -8.40
C ILE A 365 -0.56 1.42 -8.46
N TYR A 366 -1.09 1.20 -9.66
CA TYR A 366 -2.46 0.75 -9.83
C TYR A 366 -2.64 -0.77 -9.75
N ARG A 367 -1.59 -1.58 -9.96
CA ARG A 367 -1.76 -3.03 -10.02
C ARG A 367 -0.62 -3.82 -9.42
N THR A 368 0.59 -3.76 -10.00
CA THR A 368 1.60 -4.78 -9.68
C THR A 368 2.13 -4.69 -8.25
N ASN A 369 2.05 -3.52 -7.61
CA ASN A 369 2.35 -3.40 -6.19
C ASN A 369 1.27 -4.09 -5.33
N ALA A 370 -0.02 -3.95 -5.68
CA ALA A 370 -1.07 -4.67 -4.97
C ALA A 370 -0.85 -6.20 -5.06
N GLU A 371 -0.56 -6.71 -6.26
CA GLU A 371 -0.24 -8.13 -6.50
C GLU A 371 0.97 -8.59 -5.67
N LYS A 372 2.02 -7.78 -5.57
CA LYS A 372 3.23 -8.06 -4.79
C LYS A 372 3.00 -8.01 -3.28
N TRP A 373 2.30 -6.95 -2.82
CA TRP A 373 2.14 -6.66 -1.39
C TRP A 373 0.97 -7.39 -0.75
N PHE A 374 0.11 -8.06 -1.52
CA PHE A 374 -0.99 -8.89 -1.05
C PHE A 374 -0.90 -10.28 -1.68
N PRO A 375 -0.03 -11.18 -1.16
CA PRO A 375 0.21 -12.49 -1.78
C PRO A 375 -1.06 -13.33 -2.01
N GLY A 376 -2.11 -13.10 -1.19
CA GLY A 376 -3.41 -13.77 -1.35
C GLY A 376 -4.22 -13.34 -2.59
N LEU A 377 -3.86 -12.24 -3.27
CA LEU A 377 -4.57 -11.79 -4.48
C LEU A 377 -4.48 -12.77 -5.65
N GLU A 378 -3.42 -13.59 -5.73
CA GLU A 378 -3.29 -14.63 -6.77
C GLU A 378 -4.45 -15.64 -6.74
N THR A 379 -5.10 -15.83 -5.59
CA THR A 379 -6.23 -16.74 -5.46
C THR A 379 -7.46 -16.23 -6.21
N LEU A 380 -7.61 -14.92 -6.39
CA LEU A 380 -8.71 -14.32 -7.15
C LEU A 380 -8.57 -14.59 -8.65
N GLU A 381 -7.35 -14.64 -9.17
CA GLU A 381 -7.10 -14.93 -10.59
C GLU A 381 -7.38 -16.39 -10.93
N LYS A 382 -7.07 -17.33 -10.03
CA LYS A 382 -7.32 -18.76 -10.22
C LYS A 382 -8.82 -19.10 -10.21
N LYS A 383 -9.65 -18.33 -9.49
CA LYS A 383 -11.11 -18.53 -9.46
C LYS A 383 -11.79 -18.09 -10.76
N SER A 384 -11.17 -17.25 -11.58
CA SER A 384 -11.74 -16.77 -12.86
C SER A 384 -11.62 -17.78 -14.02
N VAL A 385 -10.92 -18.90 -13.84
CA VAL A 385 -10.59 -19.88 -14.90
C VAL A 385 -11.43 -21.15 -14.78
N ILE A 386 -12.26 -21.25 -13.74
CA ILE A 386 -13.22 -22.37 -13.52
C ILE A 386 -14.65 -21.88 -13.85
#